data_1628c94e2a4e8cda2d2a5ae4af1e4a6d
#
_entry.id   1628c94e2a4e8cda2d2a5ae4af1e4a6d
#
_cell.length_a   1.000
_cell.length_b   1.000
_cell.length_c   1.000
_cell.angle_alpha   90.00
_cell.angle_beta   90.00
_cell.angle_gamma   90.00
#
_symmetry.space_group_name_H-M   'P 1'
#
loop_
_entity.id
_entity.type
_entity.pdbx_description
1 polymer ?
#
loop_
_entity_poly.entity_id
_entity_poly.type
_entity_poly.pdbx_seq_one_letter_code
_entity_poly.pdbx_strand_id
1 'polypeptide(L)'
;MVKLRAKCLLVGDAAVGKSALSHMFHSDGTLFQKNYSMTTGVDLMMKCVQIPETSDSVELYIVDSAGKQTLVEACEKMWGEVSLLCLVFDLSSEQSFANCSHWMERVRAHCRGRHLPVGNKTDLSTRREVQASVAQEWAESQGLEYHETSAKEKENCDAPILALATAFHSLYQEHRETIQNLSPG
;
A
#
# COMPACT_ATOMS: atom_id res chain seq x y z
N MET A 1 -12.51 -14.21 -18.12
CA MET A 1 -12.39 -12.88 -17.50
C MET A 1 -12.90 -12.98 -16.05
N VAL A 2 -12.02 -12.76 -15.10
CA VAL A 2 -12.36 -12.76 -13.68
C VAL A 2 -12.18 -11.33 -13.14
N LYS A 3 -13.12 -10.88 -12.32
CA LYS A 3 -13.07 -9.59 -11.63
C LYS A 3 -13.01 -9.85 -10.13
N LEU A 4 -11.84 -9.64 -9.55
CA LEU A 4 -11.61 -9.81 -8.12
C LEU A 4 -11.81 -8.49 -7.38
N ARG A 5 -12.04 -8.57 -6.07
CA ARG A 5 -12.15 -7.40 -5.20
C ARG A 5 -11.24 -7.59 -4.00
N ALA A 6 -10.42 -6.58 -3.72
CA ALA A 6 -9.52 -6.58 -2.59
C ALA A 6 -9.56 -5.24 -1.86
N LYS A 7 -9.52 -5.29 -0.56
CA LYS A 7 -9.41 -4.11 0.30
C LYS A 7 -7.93 -3.90 0.65
N CYS A 8 -7.41 -2.72 0.33
CA CYS A 8 -6.03 -2.31 0.57
C CYS A 8 -5.99 -1.17 1.58
N LEU A 9 -5.32 -1.38 2.71
CA LEU A 9 -5.15 -0.37 3.74
C LEU A 9 -3.82 0.36 3.55
N LEU A 10 -3.84 1.70 3.54
CA LEU A 10 -2.65 2.54 3.59
C LEU A 10 -2.40 3.00 5.02
N VAL A 11 -1.26 2.64 5.58
CA VAL A 11 -0.82 3.07 6.91
C VAL A 11 0.60 3.63 6.88
N GLY A 12 0.96 4.34 7.90
CA GLY A 12 2.24 5.01 8.11
C GLY A 12 2.03 6.29 8.89
N ASP A 13 3.12 6.91 9.30
CA ASP A 13 3.11 8.14 10.09
C ASP A 13 2.36 9.29 9.39
N ALA A 14 2.01 10.31 10.16
CA ALA A 14 1.43 11.53 9.58
C ALA A 14 2.41 12.18 8.61
N ALA A 15 1.89 12.79 7.55
CA ALA A 15 2.65 13.55 6.55
C ALA A 15 3.66 12.75 5.69
N VAL A 16 3.64 11.42 5.71
CA VAL A 16 4.51 10.60 4.82
C VAL A 16 4.01 10.58 3.36
N GLY A 17 2.78 11.03 3.11
CA GLY A 17 2.21 11.16 1.78
C GLY A 17 1.20 10.07 1.39
N LYS A 18 0.59 9.38 2.35
CA LYS A 18 -0.45 8.35 2.10
C LYS A 18 -1.60 8.87 1.24
N SER A 19 -2.20 9.99 1.63
CA SER A 19 -3.32 10.59 0.90
C SER A 19 -2.89 11.06 -0.50
N ALA A 20 -1.69 11.61 -0.64
CA ALA A 20 -1.14 11.99 -1.93
C ALA A 20 -0.99 10.77 -2.85
N LEU A 21 -0.45 9.65 -2.35
CA LEU A 21 -0.34 8.40 -3.10
C LEU A 21 -1.73 7.83 -3.43
N SER A 22 -2.67 7.84 -2.50
CA SER A 22 -4.04 7.38 -2.73
C SER A 22 -4.73 8.16 -3.85
N HIS A 23 -4.60 9.49 -3.87
CA HIS A 23 -5.10 10.33 -4.96
C HIS A 23 -4.40 10.03 -6.29
N MET A 24 -3.09 9.79 -6.28
CA MET A 24 -2.34 9.41 -7.48
C MET A 24 -2.80 8.06 -8.03
N PHE A 25 -3.04 7.08 -7.18
CA PHE A 25 -3.57 5.77 -7.59
C PHE A 25 -4.95 5.88 -8.21
N HIS A 26 -5.83 6.71 -7.65
CA HIS A 26 -7.18 6.90 -8.16
C HIS A 26 -7.24 7.66 -9.49
N SER A 27 -6.44 8.71 -9.64
CA SER A 27 -6.50 9.68 -10.74
C SER A 27 -5.57 9.40 -11.92
N ASP A 28 -4.89 8.26 -11.96
CA ASP A 28 -3.86 7.96 -12.94
C ASP A 28 -2.76 9.04 -13.03
N GLY A 29 -2.43 9.63 -11.90
CA GLY A 29 -1.40 10.64 -11.78
C GLY A 29 -1.80 12.06 -12.18
N THR A 30 -3.08 12.37 -12.33
CA THR A 30 -3.52 13.72 -12.73
C THR A 30 -3.75 14.67 -11.56
N LEU A 31 -4.01 14.15 -10.36
CA LEU A 31 -4.37 14.94 -9.18
C LEU A 31 -3.34 14.84 -8.06
N PHE A 32 -2.43 15.78 -8.03
CA PHE A 32 -1.55 15.99 -6.86
C PHE A 32 -1.99 17.24 -6.10
N GLN A 33 -2.33 17.09 -4.82
CA GLN A 33 -2.66 18.21 -3.95
C GLN A 33 -1.37 18.89 -3.45
N LYS A 34 -1.17 20.15 -3.85
CA LYS A 34 0.02 20.92 -3.44
C LYS A 34 0.03 21.30 -1.97
N ASN A 35 -1.14 21.40 -1.35
CA ASN A 35 -1.28 21.78 0.06
C ASN A 35 -1.52 20.55 0.91
N TYR A 36 -0.71 20.37 1.95
CA TYR A 36 -0.93 19.32 2.92
C TYR A 36 -2.23 19.57 3.70
N SER A 37 -3.10 18.58 3.69
CA SER A 37 -4.26 18.49 4.57
C SER A 37 -4.16 17.20 5.37
N MET A 38 -4.24 17.29 6.68
CA MET A 38 -4.15 16.12 7.54
C MET A 38 -5.45 15.30 7.44
N THR A 39 -5.29 14.02 7.14
CA THR A 39 -6.40 13.07 7.20
C THR A 39 -6.81 12.86 8.66
N THR A 40 -8.05 13.17 8.98
CA THR A 40 -8.57 13.08 10.36
C THR A 40 -9.39 11.82 10.61
N GLY A 41 -9.63 11.03 9.57
CA GLY A 41 -10.42 9.81 9.62
C GLY A 41 -9.90 8.77 8.65
N VAL A 42 -10.83 8.18 7.92
CA VAL A 42 -10.56 7.17 6.90
C VAL A 42 -11.24 7.61 5.60
N ASP A 43 -10.48 7.72 4.52
CA ASP A 43 -10.99 7.97 3.18
C ASP A 43 -10.98 6.69 2.36
N LEU A 44 -12.00 6.48 1.55
CA LEU A 44 -12.13 5.31 0.69
C LEU A 44 -12.09 5.71 -0.78
N MET A 45 -11.19 5.08 -1.54
CA MET A 45 -11.10 5.23 -2.98
C MET A 45 -11.12 3.87 -3.67
N MET A 46 -11.51 3.82 -4.93
CA MET A 46 -11.55 2.59 -5.71
C MET A 46 -10.70 2.74 -6.97
N LYS A 47 -9.88 1.75 -7.25
CA LYS A 47 -9.09 1.63 -8.45
C LYS A 47 -9.26 0.26 -9.07
N CYS A 48 -9.59 0.21 -10.36
CA CYS A 48 -9.58 -1.04 -11.12
C CYS A 48 -8.21 -1.21 -11.76
N VAL A 49 -7.55 -2.33 -11.46
CA VAL A 49 -6.23 -2.67 -11.99
C VAL A 49 -6.35 -3.88 -12.90
N GLN A 50 -5.97 -3.71 -14.17
CA GLN A 50 -5.88 -4.79 -15.14
C GLN A 50 -4.64 -5.63 -14.85
N ILE A 51 -4.79 -6.96 -14.75
CA ILE A 51 -3.66 -7.86 -14.53
C ILE A 51 -2.96 -8.12 -15.87
N PRO A 52 -1.65 -7.83 -15.98
CA PRO A 52 -0.89 -8.01 -17.22
C PRO A 52 -1.02 -9.42 -17.78
N GLU A 53 -1.01 -9.53 -19.11
CA GLU A 53 -1.06 -10.80 -19.85
C GLU A 53 -2.31 -11.65 -19.60
N THR A 54 -3.33 -11.07 -18.96
CA THR A 54 -4.62 -11.72 -18.67
C THR A 54 -5.80 -10.86 -19.10
N SER A 55 -7.00 -11.44 -19.12
CA SER A 55 -8.25 -10.68 -19.21
C SER A 55 -8.84 -10.34 -17.85
N ASP A 56 -8.12 -10.63 -16.77
CA ASP A 56 -8.59 -10.49 -15.40
C ASP A 56 -8.25 -9.11 -14.83
N SER A 57 -9.04 -8.67 -13.86
CA SER A 57 -8.83 -7.40 -13.17
C SER A 57 -9.08 -7.53 -11.67
N VAL A 58 -8.46 -6.62 -10.91
CA VAL A 58 -8.68 -6.47 -9.47
C VAL A 58 -9.21 -5.08 -9.17
N GLU A 59 -10.39 -4.99 -8.59
CA GLU A 59 -10.91 -3.76 -7.98
C GLU A 59 -10.31 -3.61 -6.58
N LEU A 60 -9.42 -2.64 -6.44
CA LEU A 60 -8.82 -2.30 -5.15
C LEU A 60 -9.65 -1.21 -4.46
N TYR A 61 -10.16 -1.53 -3.29
CA TYR A 61 -10.78 -0.57 -2.38
C TYR A 61 -9.70 -0.06 -1.44
N ILE A 62 -9.18 1.13 -1.73
CA ILE A 62 -8.05 1.74 -1.04
C ILE A 62 -8.59 2.52 0.15
N VAL A 63 -8.16 2.13 1.34
CA VAL A 63 -8.50 2.77 2.61
C VAL A 63 -7.32 3.61 3.07
N ASP A 64 -7.39 4.92 2.87
CA ASP A 64 -6.41 5.88 3.37
C ASP A 64 -6.75 6.23 4.83
N SER A 65 -5.88 5.85 5.75
CA SER A 65 -6.10 6.04 7.19
C SER A 65 -5.24 7.17 7.76
N ALA A 66 -5.78 7.89 8.75
CA ALA A 66 -5.01 8.88 9.48
C ALA A 66 -3.73 8.28 10.07
N GLY A 67 -2.61 9.01 9.95
CA GLY A 67 -1.31 8.60 10.49
C GLY A 67 -0.96 9.25 11.83
N LYS A 68 -1.77 10.20 12.30
CA LYS A 68 -1.56 10.84 13.60
C LYS A 68 -1.96 9.90 14.73
N GLN A 69 -1.03 9.58 15.62
CA GLN A 69 -1.21 8.59 16.67
C GLN A 69 -2.51 8.77 17.48
N THR A 70 -2.89 10.01 17.78
CA THR A 70 -4.12 10.32 18.53
C THR A 70 -5.42 9.98 17.79
N LEU A 71 -5.37 9.76 16.47
CA LEU A 71 -6.53 9.45 15.63
C LEU A 71 -6.58 7.97 15.23
N VAL A 72 -5.44 7.28 15.29
CA VAL A 72 -5.30 5.91 14.77
C VAL A 72 -6.25 4.94 15.45
N GLU A 73 -6.42 5.02 16.76
CA GLU A 73 -7.33 4.11 17.49
C GLU A 73 -8.79 4.21 17.03
N ALA A 74 -9.23 5.42 16.70
CA ALA A 74 -10.57 5.62 16.14
C ALA A 74 -10.67 5.08 14.71
N CYS A 75 -9.63 5.29 13.89
CA CYS A 75 -9.55 4.78 12.53
C CYS A 75 -9.47 3.25 12.47
N GLU A 76 -8.74 2.64 13.40
CA GLU A 76 -8.54 1.20 13.48
C GLU A 76 -9.86 0.42 13.55
N LYS A 77 -10.84 0.97 14.27
CA LYS A 77 -12.20 0.40 14.34
C LYS A 77 -12.92 0.37 12.98
N MET A 78 -12.49 1.23 12.05
CA MET A 78 -13.06 1.35 10.71
C MET A 78 -12.32 0.51 9.66
N TRP A 79 -11.13 -0.01 9.98
CA TRP A 79 -10.34 -0.80 9.03
C TRP A 79 -11.01 -2.12 8.67
N GLY A 80 -11.58 -2.83 9.66
CA GLY A 80 -12.12 -4.17 9.47
C GLY A 80 -11.04 -5.15 9.02
N GLU A 81 -11.43 -6.18 8.29
CA GLU A 81 -10.49 -7.10 7.64
C GLU A 81 -10.04 -6.54 6.30
N VAL A 82 -8.74 -6.54 6.05
CA VAL A 82 -8.13 -6.10 4.80
C VAL A 82 -7.29 -7.20 4.18
N SER A 83 -7.25 -7.23 2.86
CA SER A 83 -6.52 -8.26 2.11
C SER A 83 -5.08 -7.85 1.81
N LEU A 84 -4.82 -6.56 1.73
CA LEU A 84 -3.55 -5.98 1.30
C LEU A 84 -3.19 -4.79 2.18
N LEU A 85 -1.90 -4.62 2.44
CA LEU A 85 -1.35 -3.50 3.20
C LEU A 85 -0.31 -2.76 2.36
N CYS A 86 -0.47 -1.46 2.22
CA CYS A 86 0.55 -0.54 1.74
C CYS A 86 1.09 0.26 2.93
N LEU A 87 2.34 0.01 3.28
CA LEU A 87 3.03 0.63 4.41
C LEU A 87 3.93 1.76 3.90
N VAL A 88 3.51 3.00 4.12
CA VAL A 88 4.16 4.18 3.56
C VAL A 88 5.04 4.87 4.59
N PHE A 89 6.28 5.19 4.21
CA PHE A 89 7.18 6.04 4.97
C PHE A 89 7.78 7.13 4.09
N ASP A 90 8.36 8.14 4.71
CA ASP A 90 8.99 9.28 4.06
C ASP A 90 10.51 9.06 4.02
N LEU A 91 11.10 9.04 2.82
CA LEU A 91 12.54 8.86 2.62
C LEU A 91 13.39 9.98 3.25
N SER A 92 12.79 11.13 3.54
CA SER A 92 13.41 12.24 4.26
C SER A 92 13.19 12.19 5.78
N SER A 93 12.70 11.06 6.32
CA SER A 93 12.42 10.87 7.75
C SER A 93 12.78 9.45 8.19
N GLU A 94 13.95 9.30 8.78
CA GLU A 94 14.39 8.02 9.36
C GLU A 94 13.41 7.52 10.43
N GLN A 95 12.80 8.44 11.20
CA GLN A 95 11.82 8.09 12.21
C GLN A 95 10.58 7.42 11.60
N SER A 96 10.09 7.91 10.46
CA SER A 96 8.93 7.31 9.79
C SER A 96 9.23 5.90 9.27
N PHE A 97 10.47 5.64 8.86
CA PHE A 97 10.95 4.31 8.49
C PHE A 97 11.08 3.39 9.71
N ALA A 98 11.67 3.87 10.79
CA ALA A 98 11.78 3.11 12.03
C ALA A 98 10.39 2.69 12.59
N ASN A 99 9.38 3.52 12.40
CA ASN A 99 8.01 3.24 12.83
C ASN A 99 7.29 2.19 11.97
N CYS A 100 7.84 1.80 10.83
CA CYS A 100 7.22 0.79 9.95
C CYS A 100 6.98 -0.55 10.67
N SER A 101 7.92 -1.01 11.49
CA SER A 101 7.77 -2.25 12.24
C SER A 101 6.62 -2.15 13.26
N HIS A 102 6.44 -0.99 13.87
CA HIS A 102 5.35 -0.74 14.79
C HIS A 102 3.98 -0.73 14.07
N TRP A 103 3.91 -0.12 12.87
CA TRP A 103 2.72 -0.16 12.04
C TRP A 103 2.37 -1.59 11.61
N MET A 104 3.35 -2.38 11.18
CA MET A 104 3.13 -3.78 10.81
C MET A 104 2.56 -4.59 11.97
N GLU A 105 3.08 -4.42 13.18
CA GLU A 105 2.57 -5.10 14.36
C GLU A 105 1.12 -4.70 14.67
N ARG A 106 0.80 -3.40 14.57
CA ARG A 106 -0.55 -2.88 14.82
C ARG A 106 -1.58 -3.43 13.84
N VAL A 107 -1.23 -3.52 12.54
CA VAL A 107 -2.17 -4.01 11.52
C VAL A 107 -2.27 -5.52 11.42
N ARG A 108 -1.43 -6.27 12.13
CA ARG A 108 -1.40 -7.74 12.08
C ARG A 108 -2.75 -8.38 12.38
N ALA A 109 -3.54 -7.80 13.27
CA ALA A 109 -4.87 -8.29 13.61
C ALA A 109 -5.89 -8.08 12.47
N HIS A 110 -5.65 -7.12 11.58
CA HIS A 110 -6.57 -6.71 10.51
C HIS A 110 -6.19 -7.23 9.13
N CYS A 111 -4.89 -7.47 8.89
CA CYS A 111 -4.38 -7.88 7.59
C CYS A 111 -3.52 -9.13 7.69
N ARG A 112 -4.00 -10.22 7.09
CA ARG A 112 -3.27 -11.49 6.94
C ARG A 112 -2.66 -11.68 5.55
N GLY A 113 -2.93 -10.74 4.65
CA GLY A 113 -2.51 -10.80 3.26
C GLY A 113 -1.14 -10.15 3.01
N ARG A 114 -0.92 -9.75 1.77
CA ARG A 114 0.37 -9.19 1.34
C ARG A 114 0.59 -7.78 1.92
N HIS A 115 1.79 -7.56 2.43
CA HIS A 115 2.27 -6.25 2.87
C HIS A 115 3.28 -5.72 1.83
N LEU A 116 3.22 -4.42 1.55
CA LEU A 116 4.13 -3.75 0.62
C LEU A 116 4.66 -2.45 1.23
N PRO A 117 5.94 -2.40 1.67
CA PRO A 117 6.59 -1.16 2.06
C PRO A 117 6.82 -0.23 0.86
N VAL A 118 6.52 1.04 1.02
CA VAL A 118 6.72 2.08 0.02
C VAL A 118 7.45 3.28 0.64
N GLY A 119 8.67 3.54 0.20
CA GLY A 119 9.41 4.76 0.49
C GLY A 119 8.95 5.88 -0.45
N ASN A 120 8.29 6.88 0.09
CA ASN A 120 7.77 8.01 -0.69
C ASN A 120 8.68 9.23 -0.59
N LYS A 121 8.49 10.18 -1.50
CA LYS A 121 9.20 11.47 -1.60
C LYS A 121 10.64 11.36 -2.10
N THR A 122 10.87 10.51 -3.13
CA THR A 122 12.17 10.44 -3.83
C THR A 122 12.63 11.79 -4.39
N ASP A 123 11.70 12.72 -4.63
CA ASP A 123 11.97 14.10 -5.06
C ASP A 123 12.76 14.91 -4.03
N LEU A 124 12.75 14.53 -2.76
CA LEU A 124 13.53 15.15 -1.69
C LEU A 124 14.95 14.56 -1.56
N SER A 125 15.62 14.29 -2.68
CA SER A 125 16.91 13.60 -2.73
C SER A 125 18.01 14.26 -1.88
N THR A 126 18.03 15.59 -1.81
CA THR A 126 19.00 16.36 -0.98
C THR A 126 18.71 16.27 0.53
N ARG A 127 17.52 15.85 0.91
CA ARG A 127 17.08 15.68 2.30
C ARG A 127 16.86 14.21 2.68
N ARG A 128 17.32 13.31 1.83
CA ARG A 128 17.14 11.87 2.03
C ARG A 128 17.90 11.40 3.26
N GLU A 129 17.20 10.76 4.19
CA GLU A 129 17.75 10.14 5.41
C GLU A 129 17.78 8.61 5.31
N VAL A 130 16.86 8.01 4.56
CA VAL A 130 16.76 6.55 4.40
C VAL A 130 17.34 6.12 3.06
N GLN A 131 18.46 5.40 3.09
CA GLN A 131 19.09 4.87 1.88
C GLN A 131 18.27 3.71 1.29
N ALA A 132 18.23 3.63 -0.05
CA ALA A 132 17.49 2.58 -0.75
C ALA A 132 17.95 1.17 -0.31
N SER A 133 19.26 0.95 -0.16
CA SER A 133 19.81 -0.33 0.29
C SER A 133 19.32 -0.75 1.68
N VAL A 134 19.23 0.20 2.61
CA VAL A 134 18.78 -0.06 4.00
C VAL A 134 17.30 -0.47 4.00
N ALA A 135 16.46 0.25 3.26
CA ALA A 135 15.05 -0.07 3.16
C ALA A 135 14.82 -1.41 2.43
N GLN A 136 15.57 -1.66 1.36
CA GLN A 136 15.52 -2.92 0.61
C GLN A 136 15.92 -4.11 1.49
N GLU A 137 17.04 -4.05 2.20
CA GLU A 137 17.51 -5.09 3.11
C GLU A 137 16.50 -5.38 4.23
N TRP A 138 15.91 -4.33 4.79
CA TRP A 138 14.85 -4.49 5.79
C TRP A 138 13.62 -5.21 5.20
N ALA A 139 13.14 -4.80 4.04
CA ALA A 139 12.00 -5.42 3.37
C ALA A 139 12.28 -6.91 3.06
N GLU A 140 13.45 -7.22 2.52
CA GLU A 140 13.90 -8.59 2.24
C GLU A 140 13.95 -9.44 3.51
N SER A 141 14.44 -8.87 4.64
CA SER A 141 14.45 -9.57 5.93
C SER A 141 13.05 -9.94 6.44
N GLN A 142 12.02 -9.19 6.01
CA GLN A 142 10.62 -9.47 6.30
C GLN A 142 9.94 -10.32 5.22
N GLY A 143 10.66 -10.71 4.16
CA GLY A 143 10.09 -11.42 3.00
C GLY A 143 9.17 -10.55 2.15
N LEU A 144 9.40 -9.25 2.12
CA LEU A 144 8.55 -8.26 1.45
C LEU A 144 9.26 -7.66 0.25
N GLU A 145 8.48 -7.32 -0.77
CA GLU A 145 8.90 -6.48 -1.89
C GLU A 145 8.89 -5.01 -1.45
N TYR A 146 9.77 -4.19 -2.01
CA TYR A 146 9.92 -2.79 -1.68
C TYR A 146 9.86 -1.91 -2.93
N HIS A 147 9.19 -0.77 -2.82
CA HIS A 147 9.12 0.25 -3.88
C HIS A 147 9.43 1.64 -3.35
N GLU A 148 10.00 2.47 -4.23
CA GLU A 148 10.18 3.91 -3.98
C GLU A 148 9.32 4.72 -4.94
N THR A 149 8.73 5.81 -4.44
CA THR A 149 7.80 6.66 -5.19
C THR A 149 8.03 8.13 -4.92
N SER A 150 7.58 8.98 -5.85
CA SER A 150 7.28 10.38 -5.59
C SER A 150 5.86 10.70 -6.06
N ALA A 151 4.95 10.91 -5.13
CA ALA A 151 3.62 11.36 -5.46
C ALA A 151 3.65 12.76 -6.10
N LYS A 152 4.57 13.62 -5.67
CA LYS A 152 4.74 14.97 -6.19
C LYS A 152 5.18 14.99 -7.65
N GLU A 153 6.20 14.21 -8.00
CA GLU A 153 6.76 14.15 -9.37
C GLU A 153 6.10 13.05 -10.23
N LYS A 154 5.11 12.35 -9.70
CA LYS A 154 4.41 11.23 -10.36
C LYS A 154 5.34 10.06 -10.72
N GLU A 155 6.40 9.90 -9.95
CA GLU A 155 7.41 8.90 -10.20
C GLU A 155 7.03 7.57 -9.57
N ASN A 156 6.99 6.52 -10.39
CA ASN A 156 6.78 5.12 -10.00
C ASN A 156 5.54 4.85 -9.13
N CYS A 157 4.49 5.70 -9.21
CA CYS A 157 3.30 5.55 -8.38
C CYS A 157 2.43 4.35 -8.75
N ASP A 158 2.47 3.89 -10.01
CA ASP A 158 1.67 2.76 -10.48
C ASP A 158 2.24 1.40 -10.04
N ALA A 159 3.55 1.30 -9.86
CA ALA A 159 4.22 0.04 -9.55
C ALA A 159 3.74 -0.60 -8.24
N PRO A 160 3.58 0.12 -7.12
CA PRO A 160 3.07 -0.45 -5.88
C PRO A 160 1.65 -1.02 -6.01
N ILE A 161 0.76 -0.29 -6.69
CA ILE A 161 -0.63 -0.70 -6.84
C ILE A 161 -0.74 -1.93 -7.75
N LEU A 162 0.06 -1.98 -8.81
CA LEU A 162 0.14 -3.13 -9.70
C LEU A 162 0.72 -4.35 -8.97
N ALA A 163 1.77 -4.18 -8.18
CA ALA A 163 2.37 -5.25 -7.38
C ALA A 163 1.37 -5.86 -6.40
N LEU A 164 0.60 -5.03 -5.68
CA LEU A 164 -0.44 -5.48 -4.76
C LEU A 164 -1.57 -6.22 -5.47
N ALA A 165 -2.06 -5.69 -6.59
CA ALA A 165 -3.12 -6.32 -7.39
C ALA A 165 -2.67 -7.67 -7.96
N THR A 166 -1.46 -7.73 -8.50
CA THR A 166 -0.88 -8.96 -9.06
C THR A 166 -0.68 -10.02 -7.99
N ALA A 167 -0.17 -9.64 -6.82
CA ALA A 167 0.01 -10.57 -5.70
C ALA A 167 -1.33 -11.14 -5.21
N PHE A 168 -2.38 -10.33 -5.15
CA PHE A 168 -3.72 -10.79 -4.79
C PHE A 168 -4.30 -11.75 -5.83
N HIS A 169 -4.13 -11.44 -7.11
CA HIS A 169 -4.56 -12.30 -8.21
C HIS A 169 -3.84 -13.66 -8.19
N SER A 170 -2.52 -13.67 -7.98
CA SER A 170 -1.73 -14.89 -7.88
C SER A 170 -2.22 -15.80 -6.74
N LEU A 171 -2.49 -15.22 -5.58
CA LEU A 171 -3.05 -15.97 -4.44
C LEU A 171 -4.41 -16.58 -4.75
N TYR A 172 -5.27 -15.87 -5.48
CA TYR A 172 -6.54 -16.39 -5.95
C TYR A 172 -6.34 -17.59 -6.90
N GLN A 173 -5.41 -17.51 -7.84
CA GLN A 173 -5.11 -18.62 -8.76
C GLN A 173 -4.61 -19.87 -8.03
N GLU A 174 -3.70 -19.70 -7.07
CA GLU A 174 -3.19 -20.79 -6.23
C GLU A 174 -4.31 -21.49 -5.46
N HIS A 175 -5.20 -20.72 -4.84
CA HIS A 175 -6.36 -21.29 -4.13
C HIS A 175 -7.31 -22.02 -5.06
N ARG A 176 -7.55 -21.49 -6.26
CA ARG A 176 -8.43 -22.13 -7.25
C ARG A 176 -7.86 -23.48 -7.72
N GLU A 177 -6.56 -23.53 -8.01
CA GLU A 177 -5.88 -24.78 -8.40
C GLU A 177 -5.93 -25.81 -7.27
N THR A 178 -5.70 -25.39 -6.03
CA THR A 178 -5.78 -26.25 -4.86
C THR A 178 -7.17 -26.88 -4.72
N ILE A 179 -8.23 -26.08 -4.87
CA ILE A 179 -9.61 -26.56 -4.80
C ILE A 179 -9.92 -27.54 -5.94
N GLN A 180 -9.48 -27.23 -7.16
CA GLN A 180 -9.67 -28.14 -8.31
C GLN A 180 -8.99 -29.49 -8.12
N ASN A 181 -7.79 -29.50 -7.54
CA ASN A 181 -7.03 -30.72 -7.27
C ASN A 181 -7.61 -31.53 -6.12
N LEU A 182 -8.45 -30.96 -5.24
CA LEU A 182 -9.13 -31.65 -4.14
C LEU A 182 -10.49 -32.21 -4.55
N SER A 183 -11.03 -31.84 -5.72
CA SER A 183 -12.27 -32.37 -6.25
C SER A 183 -11.97 -33.65 -7.07
N PRO A 184 -12.23 -34.86 -6.56
CA PRO A 184 -12.14 -36.07 -7.38
C PRO A 184 -13.21 -36.00 -8.47
N GLY A 185 -12.80 -36.21 -9.73
CA GLY A 185 -13.68 -36.29 -10.89
C GLY A 185 -14.70 -37.44 -10.76
#